data_06bf3cdfca0d3f1be1a35e29d4eab176
#
_entry.id   06bf3cdfca0d3f1be1a35e29d4eab176
#
_cell.length_a   1.000
_cell.length_b   1.000
_cell.length_c   1.000
_cell.angle_alpha   90.00
_cell.angle_beta   90.00
_cell.angle_gamma   90.00
#
_symmetry.space_group_name_H-M   'P 1'
#
loop_
_entity.id
_entity.type
_entity.pdbx_description
1 polymer ?
#
loop_
_entity_poly.entity_id
_entity_poly.type
_entity_poly.pdbx_seq_one_letter_code
_entity_poly.pdbx_strand_id
1 'polypeptide(L)' 'MPSFQDNLKTLRASKNISQKQIANYLGIADRQYRRYENGEQQPTLPIAVKLADFFDVSLDFLSGRSDT' A
#
# COMPACT_ATOMS: atom_id res chain seq x y z
N MET A 1 5.74 -9.70 -12.89
CA MET A 1 4.92 -9.79 -11.67
C MET A 1 4.69 -8.39 -11.12
N PRO A 2 3.49 -8.12 -10.59
CA PRO A 2 3.25 -6.80 -10.01
C PRO A 2 4.18 -6.54 -8.84
N SER A 3 4.69 -5.33 -8.77
CA SER A 3 5.52 -4.91 -7.65
C SER A 3 4.64 -4.42 -6.50
N PHE A 4 5.26 -4.17 -5.34
CA PHE A 4 4.56 -3.62 -4.20
C PHE A 4 3.83 -2.33 -4.54
N GLN A 5 4.51 -1.39 -5.22
CA GLN A 5 3.88 -0.12 -5.56
C GLN A 5 2.73 -0.27 -6.56
N ASP A 6 2.87 -1.21 -7.50
CA ASP A 6 1.78 -1.48 -8.45
C ASP A 6 0.57 -2.06 -7.74
N ASN A 7 0.79 -2.97 -6.79
CA ASN A 7 -0.29 -3.55 -6.01
C ASN A 7 -1.01 -2.51 -5.18
N LEU A 8 -0.27 -1.58 -4.58
CA LEU A 8 -0.88 -0.49 -3.81
C LEU A 8 -1.80 0.35 -4.68
N LYS A 9 -1.34 0.76 -5.85
CA LYS A 9 -2.14 1.56 -6.77
C LYS A 9 -3.39 0.83 -7.21
N THR A 10 -3.23 -0.43 -7.58
CA THR A 10 -4.35 -1.25 -8.07
C THR A 10 -5.40 -1.44 -6.99
N LEU A 11 -4.97 -1.78 -5.78
CA LEU A 11 -5.90 -2.00 -4.67
C LEU A 11 -6.63 -0.71 -4.30
N ARG A 12 -5.88 0.40 -4.23
CA ARG A 12 -6.48 1.68 -3.88
C ARG A 12 -7.52 2.10 -4.93
N ALA A 13 -7.16 1.98 -6.21
CA ALA A 13 -8.07 2.34 -7.29
C ALA A 13 -9.32 1.46 -7.29
N SER A 14 -9.18 0.16 -7.03
CA SER A 14 -10.30 -0.76 -7.03
C SER A 14 -11.31 -0.47 -5.92
N LYS A 15 -10.86 0.18 -4.84
CA LYS A 15 -11.73 0.52 -3.70
C LYS A 15 -12.15 1.99 -3.70
N ASN A 16 -11.77 2.76 -4.73
CA ASN A 16 -12.12 4.16 -4.84
C ASN A 16 -11.66 5.00 -3.65
N ILE A 17 -10.45 4.73 -3.16
CA ILE A 17 -9.90 5.38 -1.98
C ILE A 17 -8.82 6.35 -2.44
N SER A 18 -8.82 7.57 -1.87
CA SER A 18 -7.80 8.57 -2.19
C SER A 18 -6.50 8.27 -1.44
N GLN A 19 -5.40 8.82 -1.95
CA GLN A 19 -4.12 8.73 -1.27
C GLN A 19 -4.19 9.37 0.12
N LYS A 20 -4.93 10.46 0.23
CA LYS A 20 -5.10 11.16 1.50
C LYS A 20 -5.80 10.28 2.53
N GLN A 21 -6.82 9.54 2.12
CA GLN A 21 -7.56 8.67 3.03
C GLN A 21 -6.65 7.57 3.59
N ILE A 22 -5.83 6.98 2.74
CA ILE A 22 -4.90 5.95 3.20
C ILE A 22 -3.84 6.55 4.12
N ALA A 23 -3.29 7.71 3.74
CA ALA A 23 -2.28 8.37 4.56
C ALA A 23 -2.82 8.68 5.95
N ASN A 24 -4.07 9.15 6.03
CA ASN A 24 -4.72 9.41 7.32
C ASN A 24 -4.85 8.13 8.14
N TYR A 25 -5.25 7.05 7.51
CA TYR A 25 -5.37 5.76 8.20
C TYR A 25 -4.02 5.32 8.78
N LEU A 26 -2.95 5.49 8.00
CA LEU A 26 -1.62 5.09 8.43
C LEU A 26 -0.99 6.06 9.43
N GLY A 27 -1.54 7.27 9.56
CA GLY A 27 -0.99 8.28 10.44
C GLY A 27 0.27 8.94 9.89
N ILE A 28 0.38 9.04 8.56
CA ILE A 28 1.53 9.63 7.90
C ILE A 28 1.07 10.74 6.96
N ALA A 29 2.04 11.53 6.46
CA ALA A 29 1.73 12.59 5.51
C ALA A 29 1.40 12.03 4.12
N ASP A 30 0.56 12.74 3.38
CA ASP A 30 0.21 12.37 2.00
C ASP A 30 1.46 12.15 1.16
N ARG A 31 2.44 13.03 1.32
CA ARG A 31 3.70 12.97 0.57
C ARG A 31 4.45 11.67 0.86
N GLN A 32 4.43 11.24 2.11
CA GLN A 32 5.09 10.00 2.51
C GLN A 32 4.42 8.80 1.85
N TYR A 33 3.10 8.78 1.84
CA TYR A 33 2.37 7.67 1.21
C TYR A 33 2.63 7.64 -0.31
N ARG A 34 2.67 8.81 -0.95
CA ARG A 34 2.94 8.88 -2.40
C ARG A 34 4.30 8.27 -2.75
N ARG A 35 5.28 8.40 -1.88
CA ARG A 35 6.60 7.78 -2.10
C ARG A 35 6.50 6.27 -2.16
N TYR A 36 5.61 5.69 -1.37
CA TYR A 36 5.38 4.24 -1.42
C TYR A 36 4.78 3.83 -2.77
N GLU A 37 3.79 4.57 -3.25
CA GLU A 37 3.17 4.25 -4.54
C GLU A 37 4.08 4.52 -5.73
N ASN A 38 5.02 5.44 -5.59
CA ASN A 38 5.96 5.75 -6.66
C ASN A 38 7.19 4.84 -6.65
N GLY A 39 7.33 3.99 -5.66
CA GLY A 39 8.47 3.12 -5.53
C GLY A 39 9.73 3.83 -5.04
N GLU A 40 9.59 5.05 -4.53
CA GLU A 40 10.71 5.85 -4.05
C GLU A 40 11.18 5.43 -2.66
N GLN A 41 10.28 4.80 -1.89
CA GLN A 41 10.58 4.37 -0.53
C GLN A 41 9.78 3.13 -0.20
N GLN A 42 10.41 2.20 0.50
CA GLN A 42 9.72 1.02 1.02
C GLN A 42 9.14 1.34 2.39
N PRO A 43 7.90 0.92 2.68
CA PRO A 43 7.35 1.12 4.02
C PRO A 43 8.06 0.22 5.03
N THR A 44 8.04 0.64 6.29
CA THR A 44 8.50 -0.22 7.38
C THR A 44 7.53 -1.39 7.51
N LEU A 45 7.97 -2.43 8.23
CA LEU A 45 7.11 -3.60 8.44
C LEU A 45 5.78 -3.23 9.12
N PRO A 46 5.75 -2.40 10.18
CA PRO A 46 4.47 -2.01 10.78
C PRO A 46 3.53 -1.31 9.80
N ILE A 47 4.06 -0.45 8.94
CA ILE A 47 3.25 0.23 7.92
C ILE A 47 2.74 -0.79 6.89
N ALA A 48 3.59 -1.71 6.47
CA ALA A 48 3.20 -2.73 5.51
C ALA A 48 2.08 -3.62 6.06
N VAL A 49 2.15 -3.98 7.35
CA VAL A 49 1.09 -4.76 8.00
C VAL A 49 -0.22 -3.98 8.02
N LYS A 50 -0.17 -2.68 8.35
CA LYS A 50 -1.37 -1.84 8.33
C LYS A 50 -1.99 -1.76 6.94
N LEU A 51 -1.15 -1.66 5.91
CA LEU A 51 -1.65 -1.63 4.53
C LEU A 51 -2.32 -2.95 4.15
N ALA A 52 -1.72 -4.08 4.51
CA ALA A 52 -2.29 -5.39 4.25
C ALA A 52 -3.64 -5.53 4.96
N ASP A 53 -3.72 -5.10 6.22
CA ASP A 53 -4.96 -5.14 6.98
C ASP A 53 -6.02 -4.23 6.37
N PHE A 54 -5.64 -3.04 5.95
CA PHE A 54 -6.55 -2.08 5.36
C PHE A 54 -7.20 -2.64 4.10
N PHE A 55 -6.41 -3.30 3.26
CA PHE A 55 -6.90 -3.87 2.01
C PHE A 55 -7.40 -5.31 2.15
N ASP A 56 -7.29 -5.89 3.34
CA ASP A 56 -7.70 -7.26 3.62
C ASP A 56 -7.00 -8.26 2.69
N VAL A 57 -5.69 -8.12 2.57
CA VAL A 57 -4.84 -9.02 1.78
C VAL A 57 -3.65 -9.44 2.63
N SER A 58 -2.97 -10.50 2.19
CA SER A 58 -1.76 -10.95 2.89
C SER A 58 -0.58 -10.04 2.54
N LEU A 59 0.41 -10.01 3.42
CA LEU A 59 1.67 -9.31 3.12
C LEU A 59 2.34 -9.87 1.89
N ASP A 60 2.29 -11.19 1.71
CA ASP A 60 2.89 -11.83 0.54
C ASP A 60 2.22 -11.35 -0.75
N PHE A 61 0.90 -11.26 -0.75
CA PHE A 61 0.19 -10.73 -1.91
C PHE A 61 0.57 -9.28 -2.17
N LEU A 62 0.56 -8.46 -1.13
CA LEU A 62 0.85 -7.04 -1.25
C LEU A 62 2.27 -6.80 -1.78
N SER A 63 3.23 -7.61 -1.34
CA SER A 63 4.62 -7.48 -1.77
C SER A 63 4.91 -8.09 -3.14
N GLY A 64 3.92 -8.75 -3.74
CA GLY A 64 4.09 -9.39 -5.04
C GLY A 64 4.72 -10.75 -4.99
N ARG A 65 4.81 -11.39 -3.81
CA ARG A 65 5.44 -12.69 -3.65
C ARG A 65 4.44 -13.85 -3.78
N SER A 66 3.15 -13.52 -3.82
CA SER A 66 2.09 -14.53 -3.87
C SER A 66 0.93 -13.99 -4.69
N ASP A 67 0.18 -14.88 -5.34
CA ASP A 67 -1.02 -14.52 -6.09
C ASP A 67 -2.26 -14.41 -5.20
N THR A 68 -2.13 -14.74 -3.92
CA THR A 68 -3.28 -14.72 -3.01
C THR A 68 -3.00 -13.98 -1.72
#